data_5702ff8525e5e79e97d775ef14fee4d1
#
_entry.id   5702ff8525e5e79e97d775ef14fee4d1
#
_cell.length_a   1.000
_cell.length_b   1.000
_cell.length_c   1.000
_cell.angle_alpha   90.00
_cell.angle_beta   90.00
_cell.angle_gamma   90.00
#
_symmetry.space_group_name_H-M   'P 1'
#
loop_
_entity.id
_entity.type
_entity.pdbx_description
1 polymer ?
#
loop_
_entity_poly.entity_id
_entity_poly.type
_entity_poly.pdbx_seq_one_letter_code
_entity_poly.pdbx_strand_id
1 'polypeptide(L)'
;MVVFENRFPSFATAADIEHPEDNNLLGMVPRLPARARCEVVCFTEDPALSFKDLPESRIRTVIEAWAHRTAALSEIDGVQQVFPFENRGEEIGVTLQHPHGQIYSYPFLSPRLRSIVDSTRAYDGDLFQDLLDRERAAGTRIIAETEHFTVFVPAAAKWPLEAMVLPNSEVPDFAALTDSQRADLAPLLKKLYSAVDRFFDGVDKTPYIAGWTQAPVDKALRPGIRMHLQLFSLMRSPGRMKYLAGSESSQAVWINDTTPERIAARFKEIWDA
;
A
#
# COMPACT_ATOMS: atom_id res chain seq x y z
N MET A 1 4.56 17.96 9.94
CA MET A 1 4.63 16.50 9.90
C MET A 1 5.49 16.00 11.05
N VAL A 2 5.11 14.88 11.68
CA VAL A 2 5.88 14.24 12.76
C VAL A 2 5.86 12.72 12.53
N VAL A 3 6.99 12.07 12.78
CA VAL A 3 7.11 10.59 12.79
C VAL A 3 7.54 10.18 14.18
N PHE A 4 6.84 9.21 14.76
CA PHE A 4 7.14 8.70 16.11
C PHE A 4 6.76 7.21 16.23
N GLU A 5 7.33 6.54 17.20
CA GLU A 5 7.02 5.15 17.49
C GLU A 5 5.56 4.98 17.96
N ASN A 6 4.87 3.98 17.45
CA ASN A 6 3.51 3.67 17.88
C ASN A 6 3.51 3.35 19.39
N ARG A 7 2.61 3.98 20.14
CA ARG A 7 2.50 3.78 21.59
C ARG A 7 2.11 2.35 21.95
N PHE A 8 1.35 1.68 21.08
CA PHE A 8 0.91 0.30 21.24
C PHE A 8 1.33 -0.54 20.04
N PRO A 9 2.64 -0.80 19.89
CA PRO A 9 3.16 -1.41 18.69
C PRO A 9 2.86 -2.92 18.66
N SER A 10 2.46 -3.43 17.50
CA SER A 10 2.38 -4.87 17.25
C SER A 10 3.76 -5.53 17.11
N PHE A 11 4.78 -4.73 16.77
CA PHE A 11 6.18 -5.13 16.65
C PHE A 11 7.05 -4.10 17.39
N ALA A 12 7.94 -4.57 18.23
CA ALA A 12 8.85 -3.70 19.01
C ALA A 12 10.28 -4.24 18.98
N THR A 13 11.28 -3.35 19.02
CA THR A 13 12.69 -3.74 18.95
C THR A 13 13.14 -4.63 20.12
N ALA A 14 12.48 -4.51 21.28
CA ALA A 14 12.74 -5.30 22.49
C ALA A 14 11.76 -6.48 22.67
N ALA A 15 10.92 -6.78 21.66
CA ALA A 15 9.97 -7.89 21.77
C ALA A 15 10.71 -9.24 21.86
N ASP A 16 10.24 -10.09 22.75
CA ASP A 16 10.73 -11.47 22.89
C ASP A 16 9.56 -12.44 22.92
N ILE A 17 9.85 -13.74 22.82
CA ILE A 17 8.84 -14.78 22.94
C ILE A 17 8.50 -14.95 24.41
N GLU A 18 7.24 -14.68 24.77
CA GLU A 18 6.70 -15.12 26.05
C GLU A 18 6.55 -16.64 26.04
N HIS A 19 6.91 -17.29 27.15
CA HIS A 19 6.84 -18.74 27.30
C HIS A 19 7.65 -19.50 26.24
N PRO A 20 9.01 -19.31 26.17
CA PRO A 20 9.85 -19.99 25.18
C PRO A 20 9.85 -21.52 25.33
N GLU A 21 9.50 -22.03 26.50
CA GLU A 21 9.29 -23.47 26.78
C GLU A 21 8.13 -24.06 25.98
N ASP A 22 7.09 -23.25 25.66
CA ASP A 22 5.94 -23.65 24.83
C ASP A 22 6.18 -23.36 23.34
N ASN A 23 7.41 -23.03 22.99
CA ASN A 23 7.76 -22.44 21.70
C ASN A 23 7.46 -23.33 20.50
N ASN A 24 7.04 -24.54 20.72
CA ASN A 24 7.02 -25.48 19.63
C ASN A 24 5.95 -26.54 19.84
N LEU A 25 4.79 -26.39 19.24
CA LEU A 25 3.82 -27.47 19.19
C LEU A 25 4.45 -28.67 18.44
N LEU A 26 5.30 -29.44 19.14
CA LEU A 26 6.05 -30.58 18.62
C LEU A 26 6.96 -30.24 17.42
N GLY A 27 7.49 -29.02 17.34
CA GLY A 27 8.31 -28.61 16.20
C GLY A 27 7.52 -28.22 14.94
N MET A 28 6.21 -28.28 14.99
CA MET A 28 5.35 -28.09 13.79
C MET A 28 4.96 -26.64 13.54
N VAL A 29 4.92 -25.80 14.58
CA VAL A 29 4.49 -24.40 14.49
C VAL A 29 5.59 -23.51 15.05
N PRO A 30 6.54 -23.04 14.21
CA PRO A 30 7.62 -22.18 14.67
C PRO A 30 7.05 -20.82 15.13
N ARG A 31 7.55 -20.33 16.27
CA ARG A 31 7.28 -18.99 16.77
C ARG A 31 8.52 -18.14 16.59
N LEU A 32 8.33 -16.89 16.23
CA LEU A 32 9.40 -15.91 16.10
C LEU A 32 9.11 -14.71 17.01
N PRO A 33 10.13 -14.10 17.63
CA PRO A 33 9.95 -12.86 18.36
C PRO A 33 9.46 -11.77 17.40
N ALA A 34 8.50 -10.96 17.85
CA ALA A 34 7.97 -9.84 17.08
C ALA A 34 8.96 -8.64 17.05
N ARG A 35 10.25 -8.91 16.87
CA ARG A 35 11.32 -7.91 16.87
C ARG A 35 11.34 -7.13 15.59
N ALA A 36 10.74 -5.94 15.64
CA ALA A 36 10.74 -4.97 14.56
C ALA A 36 10.27 -3.61 15.12
N ARG A 37 9.68 -2.75 14.29
CA ARG A 37 9.22 -1.43 14.74
C ARG A 37 7.96 -1.00 14.03
N CYS A 38 7.05 -0.35 14.76
CA CYS A 38 5.86 0.30 14.23
C CYS A 38 5.95 1.80 14.46
N GLU A 39 5.75 2.60 13.42
CA GLU A 39 5.79 4.05 13.47
C GLU A 39 4.49 4.65 12.98
N VAL A 40 4.12 5.82 13.53
CA VAL A 40 3.01 6.66 13.09
C VAL A 40 3.59 7.89 12.39
N VAL A 41 3.00 8.26 11.27
CA VAL A 41 3.35 9.43 10.46
C VAL A 41 2.16 10.38 10.43
N CYS A 42 2.15 11.43 11.24
CA CYS A 42 1.14 12.49 11.16
C CYS A 42 1.48 13.42 10.00
N PHE A 43 0.60 13.50 8.99
CA PHE A 43 0.88 14.21 7.74
C PHE A 43 0.79 15.73 7.90
N THR A 44 -0.06 16.22 8.80
CA THR A 44 -0.33 17.63 9.03
C THR A 44 -0.64 17.89 10.51
N GLU A 45 -0.65 19.14 10.91
CA GLU A 45 -1.13 19.59 12.23
C GLU A 45 -2.64 19.80 12.27
N ASP A 46 -3.27 20.00 11.11
CA ASP A 46 -4.70 20.24 10.98
C ASP A 46 -5.48 18.91 10.91
N PRO A 47 -6.31 18.59 11.92
CA PRO A 47 -7.09 17.36 11.96
C PRO A 47 -8.27 17.32 10.99
N ALA A 48 -8.66 18.48 10.42
CA ALA A 48 -9.79 18.55 9.49
C ALA A 48 -9.44 18.12 8.05
N LEU A 49 -8.15 18.16 7.71
CA LEU A 49 -7.67 17.81 6.38
C LEU A 49 -7.69 16.30 6.14
N SER A 50 -7.58 15.92 4.87
CA SER A 50 -7.27 14.58 4.39
C SER A 50 -5.98 14.63 3.57
N PHE A 51 -5.44 13.49 3.17
CA PHE A 51 -4.21 13.45 2.35
C PHE A 51 -4.34 14.27 1.06
N LYS A 52 -5.49 14.24 0.38
CA LYS A 52 -5.78 15.02 -0.84
C LYS A 52 -5.74 16.52 -0.63
N ASP A 53 -6.00 17.00 0.59
CA ASP A 53 -6.07 18.44 0.92
C ASP A 53 -4.69 19.02 1.19
N LEU A 54 -3.67 18.18 1.37
CA LEU A 54 -2.31 18.62 1.60
C LEU A 54 -1.76 19.36 0.36
N PRO A 55 -0.96 20.42 0.55
CA PRO A 55 -0.20 21.00 -0.56
C PRO A 55 0.82 19.99 -1.07
N GLU A 56 1.12 20.02 -2.36
CA GLU A 56 2.06 19.09 -3.00
C GLU A 56 3.43 19.05 -2.31
N SER A 57 3.91 20.22 -1.84
CA SER A 57 5.15 20.30 -1.05
C SER A 57 5.10 19.46 0.24
N ARG A 58 3.92 19.39 0.88
CA ARG A 58 3.72 18.56 2.07
C ARG A 58 3.67 17.07 1.71
N ILE A 59 3.00 16.72 0.61
CA ILE A 59 2.99 15.34 0.11
C ILE A 59 4.41 14.90 -0.25
N ARG A 60 5.20 15.76 -0.88
CA ARG A 60 6.62 15.50 -1.14
C ARG A 60 7.39 15.24 0.17
N THR A 61 7.16 16.05 1.21
CA THR A 61 7.77 15.82 2.53
C THR A 61 7.37 14.46 3.12
N VAL A 62 6.13 14.01 2.92
CA VAL A 62 5.67 12.67 3.35
C VAL A 62 6.42 11.58 2.58
N ILE A 63 6.57 11.71 1.26
CA ILE A 63 7.34 10.77 0.43
C ILE A 63 8.81 10.71 0.87
N GLU A 64 9.41 11.85 1.16
CA GLU A 64 10.79 11.94 1.68
C GLU A 64 10.91 11.27 3.06
N ALA A 65 9.91 11.43 3.92
CA ALA A 65 9.86 10.72 5.22
C ALA A 65 9.73 9.22 5.03
N TRP A 66 8.87 8.75 4.12
CA TRP A 66 8.77 7.32 3.80
C TRP A 66 10.12 6.78 3.29
N ALA A 67 10.82 7.53 2.42
CA ALA A 67 12.15 7.15 1.93
C ALA A 67 13.18 7.04 3.05
N HIS A 68 13.27 8.08 3.89
CA HIS A 68 14.17 8.09 5.04
C HIS A 68 13.86 6.96 6.03
N ARG A 69 12.58 6.75 6.36
CA ARG A 69 12.19 5.69 7.30
C ARG A 69 12.38 4.30 6.72
N THR A 70 12.10 4.10 5.42
CA THR A 70 12.38 2.82 4.75
C THR A 70 13.87 2.47 4.88
N ALA A 71 14.77 3.40 4.57
CA ALA A 71 16.20 3.17 4.73
C ALA A 71 16.57 2.83 6.19
N ALA A 72 16.14 3.65 7.15
CA ALA A 72 16.50 3.47 8.55
C ALA A 72 15.91 2.20 9.19
N LEU A 73 14.68 1.82 8.82
CA LEU A 73 14.05 0.61 9.34
C LEU A 73 14.64 -0.66 8.72
N SER A 74 15.13 -0.57 7.48
CA SER A 74 15.82 -1.68 6.82
C SER A 74 17.20 -2.01 7.44
N GLU A 75 17.79 -1.09 8.21
CA GLU A 75 19.04 -1.34 8.94
C GLU A 75 18.84 -2.02 10.32
N ILE A 76 17.58 -2.16 10.76
CA ILE A 76 17.28 -2.86 12.01
C ILE A 76 17.49 -4.37 11.80
N ASP A 77 18.32 -4.96 12.67
CA ASP A 77 18.61 -6.40 12.61
C ASP A 77 17.34 -7.26 12.66
N GLY A 78 17.24 -8.23 11.76
CA GLY A 78 16.09 -9.12 11.64
C GLY A 78 14.92 -8.56 10.85
N VAL A 79 14.86 -7.28 10.48
CA VAL A 79 13.80 -6.73 9.63
C VAL A 79 13.95 -7.26 8.20
N GLN A 80 12.89 -7.83 7.65
CA GLN A 80 12.85 -8.37 6.29
C GLN A 80 11.96 -7.58 5.33
N GLN A 81 11.00 -6.80 5.86
CA GLN A 81 10.06 -6.00 5.06
C GLN A 81 9.72 -4.70 5.78
N VAL A 82 9.62 -3.60 5.03
CA VAL A 82 9.09 -2.30 5.48
C VAL A 82 7.83 -1.98 4.70
N PHE A 83 6.73 -1.66 5.39
CA PHE A 83 5.39 -1.50 4.83
C PHE A 83 4.75 -0.18 5.29
N PRO A 84 4.86 0.89 4.50
CA PRO A 84 4.09 2.13 4.71
C PRO A 84 2.64 1.95 4.28
N PHE A 85 1.69 2.42 5.10
CA PHE A 85 0.26 2.34 4.77
C PHE A 85 -0.54 3.45 5.45
N GLU A 86 -1.72 3.69 4.95
CA GLU A 86 -2.74 4.56 5.53
C GLU A 86 -4.08 3.83 5.57
N ASN A 87 -4.79 3.96 6.67
CA ASN A 87 -6.18 3.57 6.82
C ASN A 87 -7.01 4.81 7.07
N ARG A 88 -8.10 5.02 6.34
CA ARG A 88 -9.01 6.13 6.52
C ARG A 88 -10.46 5.67 6.60
N GLY A 89 -11.16 6.09 7.63
CA GLY A 89 -12.59 5.87 7.83
C GLY A 89 -12.91 5.00 9.04
N GLU A 90 -13.97 5.35 9.73
CA GLU A 90 -14.49 4.59 10.89
C GLU A 90 -14.97 3.20 10.46
N GLU A 91 -15.43 3.07 9.22
CA GLU A 91 -15.94 1.84 8.61
C GLU A 91 -14.90 0.72 8.55
N ILE A 92 -13.62 1.09 8.59
CA ILE A 92 -12.50 0.13 8.65
C ILE A 92 -11.79 0.13 10.00
N GLY A 93 -12.43 0.69 11.05
CA GLY A 93 -11.94 0.65 12.42
C GLY A 93 -10.94 1.76 12.78
N VAL A 94 -10.84 2.82 11.99
CA VAL A 94 -9.99 3.97 12.34
C VAL A 94 -10.65 4.80 13.41
N THR A 95 -10.02 4.88 14.59
CA THR A 95 -10.54 5.63 15.75
C THR A 95 -9.98 7.05 15.85
N LEU A 96 -8.83 7.31 15.24
CA LEU A 96 -8.17 8.62 15.23
C LEU A 96 -8.41 9.30 13.90
N GLN A 97 -9.25 10.34 13.89
CA GLN A 97 -9.60 11.08 12.67
C GLN A 97 -8.48 11.98 12.14
N HIS A 98 -7.47 12.29 12.95
CA HIS A 98 -6.32 13.08 12.51
C HIS A 98 -5.58 12.40 11.35
N PRO A 99 -5.29 13.09 10.23
CA PRO A 99 -4.66 12.47 9.05
C PRO A 99 -3.29 11.88 9.36
N HIS A 100 -3.19 10.57 9.31
CA HIS A 100 -1.96 9.86 9.59
C HIS A 100 -1.82 8.58 8.79
N GLY A 101 -0.59 8.22 8.49
CA GLY A 101 -0.21 6.89 8.04
C GLY A 101 0.59 6.16 9.11
N GLN A 102 0.94 4.94 8.80
CA GLN A 102 1.78 4.10 9.64
C GLN A 102 2.88 3.46 8.79
N ILE A 103 3.99 3.09 9.44
CA ILE A 103 5.02 2.27 8.82
C ILE A 103 5.26 1.08 9.75
N TYR A 104 4.95 -0.11 9.26
CA TYR A 104 5.31 -1.33 9.95
C TYR A 104 6.55 -1.93 9.33
N SER A 105 7.49 -2.34 10.15
CA SER A 105 8.51 -3.27 9.74
C SER A 105 8.17 -4.67 10.25
N TYR A 106 8.53 -5.69 9.47
CA TYR A 106 8.25 -7.09 9.80
C TYR A 106 9.55 -7.88 9.88
N PRO A 107 9.68 -8.79 10.86
CA PRO A 107 10.81 -9.73 10.95
C PRO A 107 10.63 -10.94 10.02
N PHE A 108 9.74 -10.85 9.04
CA PHE A 108 9.43 -11.87 8.03
C PHE A 108 8.90 -11.22 6.77
N LEU A 109 8.88 -11.95 5.66
CA LEU A 109 8.14 -11.53 4.47
C LEU A 109 6.65 -11.87 4.66
N SER A 110 5.79 -10.87 4.48
CA SER A 110 4.34 -11.12 4.46
C SER A 110 3.98 -12.15 3.38
N PRO A 111 2.91 -12.94 3.55
CA PRO A 111 2.49 -13.93 2.54
C PRO A 111 2.34 -13.33 1.14
N ARG A 112 1.84 -12.09 1.07
CA ARG A 112 1.71 -11.37 -0.20
C ARG A 112 3.06 -11.07 -0.84
N LEU A 113 4.01 -10.50 -0.09
CA LEU A 113 5.33 -10.18 -0.64
C LEU A 113 6.08 -11.45 -1.03
N ARG A 114 5.96 -12.51 -0.25
CA ARG A 114 6.54 -13.83 -0.59
C ARG A 114 5.99 -14.34 -1.92
N SER A 115 4.67 -14.29 -2.12
CA SER A 115 4.05 -14.68 -3.38
C SER A 115 4.54 -13.82 -4.57
N ILE A 116 4.76 -12.52 -4.36
CA ILE A 116 5.33 -11.64 -5.41
C ILE A 116 6.77 -12.06 -5.73
N VAL A 117 7.61 -12.28 -4.71
CA VAL A 117 8.99 -12.75 -4.89
C VAL A 117 9.02 -14.08 -5.68
N ASP A 118 8.20 -15.04 -5.26
CA ASP A 118 8.16 -16.36 -5.89
C ASP A 118 7.67 -16.26 -7.35
N SER A 119 6.64 -15.44 -7.60
CA SER A 119 6.12 -15.22 -8.96
C SER A 119 7.13 -14.52 -9.86
N THR A 120 7.81 -13.49 -9.36
CA THR A 120 8.83 -12.75 -10.13
C THR A 120 10.01 -13.64 -10.48
N ARG A 121 10.43 -14.51 -9.56
CA ARG A 121 11.53 -15.47 -9.80
C ARG A 121 11.17 -16.60 -10.75
N ALA A 122 9.92 -17.03 -10.76
CA ALA A 122 9.43 -18.08 -11.65
C ALA A 122 9.10 -17.58 -13.05
N TYR A 123 8.95 -16.26 -13.23
CA TYR A 123 8.61 -15.67 -14.50
C TYR A 123 9.84 -15.55 -15.40
N ASP A 124 9.70 -15.93 -16.66
CA ASP A 124 10.76 -15.79 -17.70
C ASP A 124 10.67 -14.39 -18.32
N GLY A 125 11.32 -13.42 -17.73
CA GLY A 125 11.33 -12.02 -18.16
C GLY A 125 11.16 -11.02 -17.00
N ASP A 126 10.80 -9.78 -17.30
CA ASP A 126 10.41 -8.76 -16.31
C ASP A 126 8.89 -8.77 -16.13
N LEU A 127 8.43 -9.44 -15.07
CA LEU A 127 7.00 -9.59 -14.76
C LEU A 127 6.26 -8.24 -14.68
N PHE A 128 6.87 -7.24 -14.03
CA PHE A 128 6.23 -5.94 -13.87
C PHE A 128 6.23 -5.12 -15.17
N GLN A 129 7.28 -5.21 -15.99
CA GLN A 129 7.30 -4.56 -17.28
C GLN A 129 6.26 -5.16 -18.22
N ASP A 130 6.24 -6.48 -18.33
CA ASP A 130 5.27 -7.19 -19.19
C ASP A 130 3.82 -6.94 -18.75
N LEU A 131 3.59 -6.81 -17.43
CA LEU A 131 2.29 -6.41 -16.90
C LEU A 131 1.90 -5.01 -17.40
N LEU A 132 2.78 -4.02 -17.26
CA LEU A 132 2.51 -2.66 -17.72
C LEU A 132 2.30 -2.58 -19.23
N ASP A 133 3.10 -3.27 -20.00
CA ASP A 133 3.02 -3.25 -21.47
C ASP A 133 1.70 -3.86 -21.94
N ARG A 134 1.23 -4.91 -21.29
CA ARG A 134 -0.10 -5.51 -21.58
C ARG A 134 -1.24 -4.61 -21.15
N GLU A 135 -1.17 -3.95 -19.99
CA GLU A 135 -2.19 -2.99 -19.55
C GLU A 135 -2.24 -1.78 -20.48
N ARG A 136 -1.09 -1.26 -20.92
CA ARG A 136 -0.99 -0.18 -21.91
C ARG A 136 -1.54 -0.58 -23.27
N ALA A 137 -1.19 -1.74 -23.76
CA ALA A 137 -1.72 -2.26 -25.02
C ALA A 137 -3.24 -2.43 -24.99
N ALA A 138 -3.81 -2.87 -23.88
CA ALA A 138 -5.25 -2.97 -23.70
C ALA A 138 -5.92 -1.60 -23.50
N GLY A 139 -5.29 -0.65 -22.79
CA GLY A 139 -5.75 0.71 -22.53
C GLY A 139 -7.02 0.85 -21.68
N THR A 140 -7.73 -0.25 -21.44
CA THR A 140 -9.06 -0.23 -20.78
C THR A 140 -8.97 0.09 -19.30
N ARG A 141 -7.92 -0.40 -18.61
CA ARG A 141 -7.74 -0.28 -17.17
C ARG A 141 -6.75 0.80 -16.73
N ILE A 142 -6.03 1.44 -17.66
CA ILE A 142 -5.15 2.59 -17.37
C ILE A 142 -6.04 3.78 -16.99
N ILE A 143 -5.75 4.41 -15.85
CA ILE A 143 -6.42 5.63 -15.37
C ILE A 143 -5.62 6.86 -15.79
N ALA A 144 -4.33 6.87 -15.51
CA ALA A 144 -3.42 7.97 -15.82
C ALA A 144 -1.97 7.47 -15.94
N GLU A 145 -1.17 8.24 -16.68
CA GLU A 145 0.26 8.02 -16.78
C GLU A 145 1.00 9.35 -16.62
N THR A 146 2.15 9.28 -15.96
CA THR A 146 3.13 10.36 -15.88
C THR A 146 4.46 9.89 -16.45
N GLU A 147 5.48 10.72 -16.40
CA GLU A 147 6.82 10.32 -16.86
C GLU A 147 7.32 9.07 -16.11
N HIS A 148 7.07 9.00 -14.81
CA HIS A 148 7.66 7.96 -13.95
C HIS A 148 6.69 6.92 -13.41
N PHE A 149 5.37 7.14 -13.49
CA PHE A 149 4.37 6.27 -12.87
C PHE A 149 3.16 6.02 -13.76
N THR A 150 2.58 4.84 -13.61
CA THR A 150 1.29 4.47 -14.21
C THR A 150 0.28 4.17 -13.10
N VAL A 151 -0.91 4.75 -13.22
CA VAL A 151 -2.08 4.46 -12.37
C VAL A 151 -3.07 3.62 -13.16
N PHE A 152 -3.44 2.47 -12.64
CA PHE A 152 -4.36 1.56 -13.30
C PHE A 152 -5.17 0.73 -12.32
N VAL A 153 -6.25 0.12 -12.78
CA VAL A 153 -7.00 -0.89 -12.01
C VAL A 153 -6.44 -2.27 -12.35
N PRO A 154 -5.92 -3.03 -11.39
CA PRO A 154 -5.37 -4.35 -11.69
C PRO A 154 -6.46 -5.28 -12.25
N ALA A 155 -6.12 -6.13 -13.23
CA ALA A 155 -7.04 -7.08 -13.83
C ALA A 155 -7.70 -8.02 -12.80
N ALA A 156 -7.00 -8.30 -11.70
CA ALA A 156 -7.48 -9.10 -10.57
C ALA A 156 -7.98 -8.22 -9.40
N ALA A 157 -8.60 -7.08 -9.68
CA ALA A 157 -9.15 -6.20 -8.63
C ALA A 157 -10.16 -6.97 -7.76
N LYS A 158 -10.00 -6.82 -6.45
CA LYS A 158 -10.76 -7.54 -5.41
C LYS A 158 -11.84 -6.69 -4.78
N TRP A 159 -11.73 -5.36 -4.91
CA TRP A 159 -12.53 -4.41 -4.19
C TRP A 159 -13.41 -3.56 -5.11
N PRO A 160 -14.53 -3.03 -4.61
CA PRO A 160 -15.44 -2.20 -5.41
C PRO A 160 -14.81 -0.93 -5.98
N LEU A 161 -13.82 -0.38 -5.30
CA LEU A 161 -12.89 0.62 -5.75
C LEU A 161 -11.50 0.09 -5.48
N GLU A 162 -10.66 0.02 -6.50
CA GLU A 162 -9.26 -0.38 -6.37
C GLU A 162 -8.44 0.32 -7.45
N ALA A 163 -7.28 0.83 -7.06
CA ALA A 163 -6.29 1.40 -7.97
C ALA A 163 -4.88 1.00 -7.53
N MET A 164 -4.00 0.83 -8.49
CA MET A 164 -2.58 0.58 -8.30
C MET A 164 -1.77 1.73 -8.89
N VAL A 165 -0.70 2.14 -8.18
CA VAL A 165 0.34 3.02 -8.73
C VAL A 165 1.61 2.22 -8.83
N LEU A 166 2.18 2.14 -10.04
CA LEU A 166 3.39 1.37 -10.32
C LEU A 166 4.41 2.26 -11.01
N PRO A 167 5.69 2.26 -10.59
CA PRO A 167 6.76 2.93 -11.32
C PRO A 167 6.94 2.34 -12.73
N ASN A 168 7.21 3.21 -13.71
CA ASN A 168 7.48 2.82 -15.09
C ASN A 168 8.85 2.12 -15.27
N SER A 169 9.72 2.23 -14.27
CA SER A 169 11.03 1.59 -14.22
C SER A 169 11.18 0.75 -12.94
N GLU A 170 12.24 -0.04 -12.86
CA GLU A 170 12.53 -0.83 -11.68
C GLU A 170 12.94 0.08 -10.51
N VAL A 171 11.98 0.35 -9.62
CA VAL A 171 12.17 1.06 -8.35
C VAL A 171 11.73 0.14 -7.23
N PRO A 172 12.65 -0.40 -6.42
CA PRO A 172 12.30 -1.42 -5.43
C PRO A 172 11.63 -0.86 -4.18
N ASP A 173 11.94 0.37 -3.77
CA ASP A 173 11.41 0.99 -2.55
C ASP A 173 11.50 2.52 -2.60
N PHE A 174 10.96 3.19 -1.57
CA PHE A 174 10.99 4.65 -1.47
C PHE A 174 12.41 5.23 -1.36
N ALA A 175 13.35 4.52 -0.75
CA ALA A 175 14.72 4.99 -0.60
C ALA A 175 15.45 5.07 -1.94
N ALA A 176 15.06 4.24 -2.91
CA ALA A 176 15.61 4.21 -4.27
C ALA A 176 15.00 5.26 -5.22
N LEU A 177 13.93 5.95 -4.84
CA LEU A 177 13.33 6.99 -5.67
C LEU A 177 14.31 8.15 -5.92
N THR A 178 14.44 8.57 -7.17
CA THR A 178 15.14 9.80 -7.56
C THR A 178 14.33 11.04 -7.16
N ASP A 179 14.96 12.21 -7.19
CA ASP A 179 14.27 13.48 -6.91
C ASP A 179 13.18 13.79 -7.94
N SER A 180 13.40 13.46 -9.22
CA SER A 180 12.38 13.62 -10.28
C SER A 180 11.20 12.69 -10.06
N GLN A 181 11.43 11.43 -9.67
CA GLN A 181 10.36 10.50 -9.33
C GLN A 181 9.55 10.94 -8.12
N ARG A 182 10.20 11.47 -7.06
CA ARG A 182 9.48 12.04 -5.90
C ARG A 182 8.67 13.27 -6.26
N ALA A 183 9.19 14.12 -7.16
CA ALA A 183 8.48 15.31 -7.64
C ALA A 183 7.26 14.96 -8.49
N ASP A 184 7.36 13.91 -9.32
CA ASP A 184 6.26 13.42 -10.15
C ASP A 184 5.19 12.68 -9.32
N LEU A 185 5.59 11.93 -8.31
CA LEU A 185 4.69 11.15 -7.46
C LEU A 185 3.77 12.02 -6.60
N ALA A 186 4.23 13.18 -6.12
CA ALA A 186 3.46 14.02 -5.19
C ALA A 186 2.15 14.55 -5.79
N PRO A 187 2.12 15.21 -6.97
CA PRO A 187 0.87 15.64 -7.61
C PRO A 187 0.01 14.46 -8.04
N LEU A 188 0.63 13.35 -8.48
CA LEU A 188 -0.10 12.15 -8.88
C LEU A 188 -0.89 11.55 -7.71
N LEU A 189 -0.29 11.42 -6.53
CA LEU A 189 -0.97 10.94 -5.34
C LEU A 189 -2.09 11.89 -4.93
N LYS A 190 -1.86 13.21 -4.91
CA LYS A 190 -2.89 14.19 -4.61
C LYS A 190 -4.12 14.01 -5.49
N LYS A 191 -3.90 13.83 -6.80
CA LYS A 191 -4.95 13.63 -7.79
C LYS A 191 -5.69 12.31 -7.58
N LEU A 192 -4.97 11.22 -7.33
CA LEU A 192 -5.56 9.91 -7.06
C LEU A 192 -6.45 9.94 -5.81
N TYR A 193 -5.95 10.48 -4.69
CA TYR A 193 -6.73 10.56 -3.45
C TYR A 193 -7.94 11.49 -3.59
N SER A 194 -7.84 12.53 -4.40
CA SER A 194 -8.98 13.40 -4.75
C SER A 194 -10.02 12.64 -5.59
N ALA A 195 -9.59 11.82 -6.54
CA ALA A 195 -10.49 10.99 -7.35
C ALA A 195 -11.18 9.92 -6.49
N VAL A 196 -10.50 9.34 -5.50
CA VAL A 196 -11.10 8.37 -4.56
C VAL A 196 -12.29 8.99 -3.80
N ASP A 197 -12.20 10.25 -3.36
CA ASP A 197 -13.30 10.93 -2.67
C ASP A 197 -14.47 11.30 -3.58
N ARG A 198 -14.22 11.42 -4.88
CA ARG A 198 -15.27 11.68 -5.89
C ARG A 198 -15.84 10.40 -6.52
N PHE A 199 -15.34 9.24 -6.14
CA PHE A 199 -15.71 7.99 -6.79
C PHE A 199 -17.19 7.63 -6.59
N PHE A 200 -17.70 7.83 -5.37
CA PHE A 200 -19.10 7.58 -5.04
C PHE A 200 -19.86 8.91 -4.93
N ASP A 201 -20.93 9.05 -5.72
CA ASP A 201 -21.75 10.26 -5.69
C ASP A 201 -22.39 10.47 -4.31
N GLY A 202 -22.31 11.68 -3.78
CA GLY A 202 -22.85 12.03 -2.45
C GLY A 202 -22.02 11.53 -1.25
N VAL A 203 -20.78 11.13 -1.47
CA VAL A 203 -19.82 10.76 -0.42
C VAL A 203 -18.67 11.78 -0.40
N ASP A 204 -18.53 12.51 0.69
CA ASP A 204 -17.48 13.52 0.83
C ASP A 204 -16.11 12.92 1.16
N LYS A 205 -16.10 11.83 1.94
CA LYS A 205 -14.89 11.12 2.37
C LYS A 205 -15.08 9.62 2.19
N THR A 206 -14.52 9.06 1.15
CA THR A 206 -14.54 7.60 0.92
C THR A 206 -13.56 6.91 1.87
N PRO A 207 -14.00 5.93 2.68
CA PRO A 207 -13.06 5.12 3.47
C PRO A 207 -12.14 4.33 2.55
N TYR A 208 -10.85 4.25 2.88
CA TYR A 208 -9.88 3.49 2.08
C TYR A 208 -8.76 2.90 2.92
N ILE A 209 -8.11 1.90 2.34
CA ILE A 209 -6.82 1.38 2.75
C ILE A 209 -5.85 1.63 1.60
N ALA A 210 -4.71 2.25 1.91
CA ALA A 210 -3.64 2.54 0.95
C ALA A 210 -2.33 1.94 1.47
N GLY A 211 -1.83 0.89 0.84
CA GLY A 211 -0.63 0.19 1.28
C GLY A 211 0.44 0.13 0.20
N TRP A 212 1.67 0.51 0.56
CA TRP A 212 2.83 0.44 -0.30
C TRP A 212 3.59 -0.87 -0.10
N THR A 213 3.48 -1.77 -1.06
CA THR A 213 4.34 -2.95 -1.11
C THR A 213 5.69 -2.54 -1.66
N GLN A 214 6.75 -2.80 -0.92
CA GLN A 214 8.15 -2.56 -1.30
C GLN A 214 8.89 -3.89 -1.45
N ALA A 215 10.01 -3.91 -2.19
CA ALA A 215 10.86 -5.08 -2.28
C ALA A 215 11.41 -5.48 -0.88
N PRO A 216 11.76 -6.76 -0.69
CA PRO A 216 12.39 -7.22 0.55
C PRO A 216 13.64 -6.42 0.93
N VAL A 217 13.97 -6.43 2.23
CA VAL A 217 15.23 -5.85 2.73
C VAL A 217 16.42 -6.66 2.21
N ASP A 218 16.29 -7.99 2.15
CA ASP A 218 17.31 -8.86 1.55
C ASP A 218 17.53 -8.54 0.07
N LYS A 219 18.71 -8.02 -0.25
CA LYS A 219 19.11 -7.62 -1.60
C LYS A 219 19.06 -8.76 -2.61
N ALA A 220 19.25 -10.02 -2.17
CA ALA A 220 19.18 -11.18 -3.05
C ALA A 220 17.75 -11.49 -3.54
N LEU A 221 16.74 -10.94 -2.88
CA LEU A 221 15.33 -11.13 -3.21
C LEU A 221 14.72 -9.96 -4.01
N ARG A 222 15.45 -8.87 -4.22
CA ARG A 222 14.96 -7.62 -4.82
C ARG A 222 14.86 -7.59 -6.35
N PRO A 223 15.75 -8.26 -7.12
CA PRO A 223 15.75 -8.11 -8.58
C PRO A 223 14.39 -8.37 -9.22
N GLY A 224 13.98 -7.47 -10.11
CA GLY A 224 12.71 -7.50 -10.82
C GLY A 224 11.49 -7.10 -9.99
N ILE A 225 11.63 -6.77 -8.70
CA ILE A 225 10.50 -6.34 -7.86
C ILE A 225 10.40 -4.83 -7.88
N ARG A 226 9.24 -4.30 -8.27
CA ARG A 226 8.91 -2.88 -8.21
C ARG A 226 8.00 -2.58 -7.03
N MET A 227 8.32 -1.49 -6.30
CA MET A 227 7.39 -0.98 -5.30
C MET A 227 6.07 -0.59 -5.97
N HIS A 228 4.97 -0.72 -5.27
CA HIS A 228 3.67 -0.30 -5.78
C HIS A 228 2.69 0.04 -4.66
N LEU A 229 1.86 1.05 -4.93
CA LEU A 229 0.69 1.32 -4.11
C LEU A 229 -0.46 0.40 -4.54
N GLN A 230 -1.15 -0.18 -3.57
CA GLN A 230 -2.52 -0.63 -3.74
C GLN A 230 -3.41 0.23 -2.84
N LEU A 231 -4.30 1.00 -3.45
CA LEU A 231 -5.33 1.77 -2.77
C LEU A 231 -6.68 1.16 -3.10
N PHE A 232 -7.49 0.90 -2.07
CA PHE A 232 -8.81 0.31 -2.28
C PHE A 232 -9.80 0.74 -1.20
N SER A 233 -11.08 0.68 -1.53
CA SER A 233 -12.18 0.91 -0.62
C SER A 233 -13.06 -0.33 -0.47
N LEU A 234 -13.52 -0.55 0.76
CA LEU A 234 -14.55 -1.56 1.06
C LEU A 234 -15.95 -1.05 0.71
N MET A 235 -16.12 0.24 0.43
CA MET A 235 -17.42 0.82 0.08
C MET A 235 -17.89 0.32 -1.29
N ARG A 236 -19.13 -0.21 -1.35
CA ARG A 236 -19.80 -0.65 -2.60
C ARG A 236 -20.64 0.46 -3.20
N SER A 237 -21.27 1.22 -2.33
CA SER A 237 -22.13 2.37 -2.64
C SER A 237 -22.27 3.20 -1.35
N PRO A 238 -22.81 4.42 -1.41
CA PRO A 238 -23.01 5.23 -0.22
C PRO A 238 -23.71 4.47 0.90
N GLY A 239 -23.05 4.40 2.08
CA GLY A 239 -23.55 3.72 3.27
C GLY A 239 -23.56 2.18 3.22
N ARG A 240 -22.99 1.56 2.18
CA ARG A 240 -22.92 0.09 2.06
C ARG A 240 -21.49 -0.39 1.89
N MET A 241 -21.03 -1.23 2.81
CA MET A 241 -19.69 -1.79 2.81
C MET A 241 -19.66 -3.22 2.26
N LYS A 242 -18.57 -3.58 1.59
CA LYS A 242 -18.24 -4.97 1.26
C LYS A 242 -17.51 -5.59 2.45
N TYR A 243 -18.21 -6.37 3.24
CA TYR A 243 -17.57 -7.20 4.27
C TYR A 243 -17.07 -8.50 3.64
N LEU A 244 -15.93 -8.98 4.13
CA LEU A 244 -15.42 -10.30 3.74
C LEU A 244 -16.32 -11.37 4.35
N ALA A 245 -16.83 -12.26 3.50
CA ALA A 245 -17.70 -13.36 3.88
C ALA A 245 -16.97 -14.71 3.78
N GLY A 246 -17.72 -15.81 3.79
CA GLY A 246 -17.16 -17.15 3.84
C GLY A 246 -16.21 -17.48 2.68
N SER A 247 -16.50 -17.01 1.47
CA SER A 247 -15.65 -17.24 0.29
C SER A 247 -14.28 -16.61 0.46
N GLU A 248 -14.23 -15.34 0.80
CA GLU A 248 -12.97 -14.60 0.95
C GLU A 248 -12.25 -14.99 2.24
N SER A 249 -12.95 -15.01 3.38
CA SER A 249 -12.34 -15.21 4.68
C SER A 249 -11.92 -16.66 4.94
N SER A 250 -12.66 -17.64 4.41
CA SER A 250 -12.39 -19.06 4.63
C SER A 250 -11.58 -19.71 3.50
N GLN A 251 -11.82 -19.33 2.24
CA GLN A 251 -11.23 -19.96 1.08
C GLN A 251 -10.27 -19.05 0.29
N ALA A 252 -10.12 -17.79 0.70
CA ALA A 252 -9.33 -16.78 -0.02
C ALA A 252 -9.76 -16.59 -1.51
N VAL A 253 -11.02 -16.93 -1.82
CA VAL A 253 -11.61 -16.75 -3.15
C VAL A 253 -12.39 -15.44 -3.16
N TRP A 254 -11.88 -14.46 -3.89
CA TRP A 254 -12.41 -13.11 -3.92
C TRP A 254 -13.59 -12.99 -4.88
N ILE A 255 -14.66 -12.36 -4.41
CA ILE A 255 -15.86 -12.04 -5.20
C ILE A 255 -15.94 -10.52 -5.30
N ASN A 256 -16.16 -10.00 -6.51
CA ASN A 256 -16.38 -8.58 -6.74
C ASN A 256 -17.71 -8.37 -7.50
N ASP A 257 -18.46 -7.33 -7.13
CA ASP A 257 -19.76 -6.99 -7.76
C ASP A 257 -19.59 -6.13 -9.02
N THR A 258 -18.37 -5.71 -9.31
CA THR A 258 -18.02 -4.88 -10.46
C THR A 258 -16.84 -5.48 -11.21
N THR A 259 -16.50 -4.91 -12.36
CA THR A 259 -15.32 -5.32 -13.13
C THR A 259 -14.22 -4.27 -13.04
N PRO A 260 -12.94 -4.66 -13.19
CA PRO A 260 -11.83 -3.71 -13.22
C PRO A 260 -12.01 -2.61 -14.27
N GLU A 261 -12.59 -2.92 -15.41
CA GLU A 261 -12.85 -1.99 -16.50
C GLU A 261 -13.88 -0.93 -16.12
N ARG A 262 -14.94 -1.31 -15.37
CA ARG A 262 -15.94 -0.36 -14.86
C ARG A 262 -15.35 0.56 -13.80
N ILE A 263 -14.51 0.02 -12.92
CA ILE A 263 -13.80 0.83 -11.92
C ILE A 263 -12.90 1.86 -12.64
N ALA A 264 -12.13 1.42 -13.64
CA ALA A 264 -11.25 2.30 -14.41
C ALA A 264 -12.03 3.36 -15.20
N ALA A 265 -13.16 2.98 -15.82
CA ALA A 265 -14.04 3.92 -16.52
C ALA A 265 -14.52 5.02 -15.57
N ARG A 266 -15.00 4.64 -14.36
CA ARG A 266 -15.43 5.64 -13.36
C ARG A 266 -14.29 6.55 -12.93
N PHE A 267 -13.09 6.03 -12.69
CA PHE A 267 -11.92 6.88 -12.40
C PHE A 267 -11.62 7.86 -13.54
N LYS A 268 -11.68 7.43 -14.80
CA LYS A 268 -11.44 8.32 -15.96
C LYS A 268 -12.46 9.46 -16.03
N GLU A 269 -13.74 9.18 -15.76
CA GLU A 269 -14.80 10.21 -15.73
C GLU A 269 -14.53 11.34 -14.72
N ILE A 270 -13.93 10.99 -13.58
CA ILE A 270 -13.72 11.91 -12.46
C ILE A 270 -12.27 12.40 -12.32
N TRP A 271 -11.36 11.90 -13.16
CA TRP A 271 -9.92 12.16 -12.98
C TRP A 271 -9.54 13.62 -13.15
N ASP A 272 -10.16 14.31 -14.11
CA ASP A 272 -9.89 15.72 -14.44
C ASP A 272 -10.99 16.68 -13.98
N ALA A 273 -11.98 16.19 -13.23
CA ALA A 273 -13.11 16.97 -12.74
C ALA A 273 -12.75 17.88 -11.54
#